data_8aea723f3954dff5b0163a34aa599716
#
_entry.id   8aea723f3954dff5b0163a34aa599716
#
_cell.length_a   1.000
_cell.length_b   1.000
_cell.length_c   1.000
_cell.angle_alpha   90.00
_cell.angle_beta   90.00
_cell.angle_gamma   90.00
#
_symmetry.space_group_name_H-M   'P 1'
#
loop_
_entity.id
_entity.type
_entity.pdbx_description
1 polymer ?
#
loop_
_entity_poly.entity_id
_entity_poly.type
_entity_poly.pdbx_seq_one_letter_code
_entity_poly.pdbx_strand_id
1 'polypeptide(L)'
;MWVLYAFGSAFFAGVTAILAKLGIRRTDSTTATAIRTIVVLLFTWLIVWITHVGGQISSISPKSLLFLVLSGLATGASWLCYFKALSTGPVSQVAAVDKLSVVLTILLSFLLLHETVSGYKILGTVLIMAGTWMMLDPDPLAQYLARRKKARASPQKNTTNKKESSTSKSWLLYAIASAVFASLTSILGKVGIENVDSNLGTAIRTIVVLIMAWVMVFVTKKQNTLRHISRKELFFICLSGVATGASWLCFYAALQQGQASVVIPIDKLSILVTVLFSWIVFHERLSKKALAGLLLLTVGTLVMLL
;
A
#
# COMPACT_ATOMS: atom_id res chain seq x y z
N MET A 1 -10.65 21.55 1.49
CA MET A 1 -9.19 21.35 1.57
C MET A 1 -8.78 19.87 1.62
N TRP A 2 -9.41 19.03 2.45
CA TRP A 2 -9.04 17.61 2.57
C TRP A 2 -9.06 16.80 1.26
N VAL A 3 -10.01 17.10 0.34
CA VAL A 3 -10.08 16.44 -0.98
C VAL A 3 -8.80 16.68 -1.79
N LEU A 4 -8.27 17.94 -1.77
CA LEU A 4 -7.03 18.28 -2.45
C LEU A 4 -5.85 17.48 -1.88
N TYR A 5 -5.77 17.35 -0.55
CA TYR A 5 -4.77 16.50 0.09
C TYR A 5 -4.92 15.02 -0.29
N ALA A 6 -6.15 14.49 -0.37
CA ALA A 6 -6.39 13.11 -0.76
C ALA A 6 -5.93 12.83 -2.20
N PHE A 7 -6.23 13.74 -3.15
CA PHE A 7 -5.72 13.62 -4.53
C PHE A 7 -4.21 13.83 -4.62
N GLY A 8 -3.65 14.75 -3.82
CA GLY A 8 -2.19 14.93 -3.68
C GLY A 8 -1.51 13.64 -3.21
N SER A 9 -2.09 12.98 -2.20
CA SER A 9 -1.62 11.68 -1.73
C SER A 9 -1.62 10.65 -2.86
N ALA A 10 -2.73 10.51 -3.58
CA ALA A 10 -2.85 9.59 -4.70
C ALA A 10 -1.82 9.87 -5.80
N PHE A 11 -1.59 11.12 -6.15
CA PHE A 11 -0.58 11.53 -7.13
C PHE A 11 0.82 11.10 -6.70
N PHE A 12 1.25 11.49 -5.50
CA PHE A 12 2.58 11.14 -4.99
C PHE A 12 2.75 9.63 -4.75
N ALA A 13 1.70 8.92 -4.36
CA ALA A 13 1.73 7.45 -4.25
C ALA A 13 1.95 6.79 -5.63
N GLY A 14 1.32 7.30 -6.68
CA GLY A 14 1.54 6.83 -8.05
C GLY A 14 2.97 7.10 -8.54
N VAL A 15 3.50 8.30 -8.29
CA VAL A 15 4.90 8.66 -8.56
C VAL A 15 5.86 7.74 -7.80
N THR A 16 5.58 7.48 -6.51
CA THR A 16 6.36 6.54 -5.70
C THR A 16 6.47 5.16 -6.35
N ALA A 17 5.34 4.62 -6.85
CA ALA A 17 5.32 3.29 -7.46
C ALA A 17 6.23 3.21 -8.70
N ILE A 18 6.24 4.23 -9.53
CA ILE A 18 7.10 4.30 -10.72
C ILE A 18 8.57 4.44 -10.36
N LEU A 19 8.90 5.36 -9.45
CA LEU A 19 10.27 5.57 -8.99
C LEU A 19 10.81 4.32 -8.29
N ALA A 20 9.98 3.66 -7.47
CA ALA A 20 10.33 2.39 -6.84
C ALA A 20 10.62 1.31 -7.90
N LYS A 21 9.79 1.19 -8.95
CA LYS A 21 10.02 0.23 -10.04
C LYS A 21 11.36 0.46 -10.75
N LEU A 22 11.78 1.72 -10.90
CA LEU A 22 13.09 2.08 -11.46
C LEU A 22 14.24 1.78 -10.48
N GLY A 23 14.00 1.96 -9.17
CA GLY A 23 15.01 1.75 -8.12
C GLY A 23 15.25 0.28 -7.73
N ILE A 24 14.28 -0.62 -7.96
CA ILE A 24 14.36 -2.04 -7.56
C ILE A 24 14.63 -3.00 -8.72
N ARG A 25 15.42 -2.60 -9.70
CA ARG A 25 15.74 -3.50 -10.84
C ARG A 25 16.63 -4.68 -10.43
N ARG A 26 17.59 -4.47 -9.53
CA ARG A 26 18.52 -5.48 -9.00
C ARG A 26 18.52 -5.54 -7.47
N THR A 27 18.10 -4.47 -6.82
CA THR A 27 18.00 -4.38 -5.37
C THR A 27 16.75 -5.11 -4.86
N ASP A 28 16.89 -5.88 -3.78
CA ASP A 28 15.75 -6.53 -3.11
C ASP A 28 14.74 -5.48 -2.60
N SER A 29 13.45 -5.76 -2.80
CA SER A 29 12.38 -4.80 -2.49
C SER A 29 12.27 -4.50 -0.98
N THR A 30 12.62 -5.46 -0.11
CA THR A 30 12.60 -5.28 1.35
C THR A 30 13.67 -4.28 1.77
N THR A 31 14.91 -4.46 1.27
CA THR A 31 16.02 -3.55 1.53
C THR A 31 15.76 -2.16 0.95
N ALA A 32 15.25 -2.09 -0.29
CA ALA A 32 14.86 -0.82 -0.91
C ALA A 32 13.79 -0.09 -0.10
N THR A 33 12.82 -0.83 0.47
CA THR A 33 11.77 -0.25 1.32
C THR A 33 12.36 0.31 2.63
N ALA A 34 13.30 -0.38 3.26
CA ALA A 34 13.94 0.11 4.48
C ALA A 34 14.74 1.40 4.22
N ILE A 35 15.54 1.45 3.14
CA ILE A 35 16.29 2.65 2.75
C ILE A 35 15.33 3.80 2.44
N ARG A 36 14.29 3.55 1.65
CA ARG A 36 13.25 4.53 1.34
C ARG A 36 12.63 5.09 2.61
N THR A 37 12.35 4.26 3.62
CA THR A 37 11.73 4.70 4.86
C THR A 37 12.65 5.62 5.68
N ILE A 38 13.99 5.48 5.58
CA ILE A 38 14.93 6.47 6.13
C ILE A 38 14.69 7.85 5.50
N VAL A 39 14.58 7.88 4.16
CA VAL A 39 14.34 9.14 3.43
C VAL A 39 12.99 9.74 3.80
N VAL A 40 11.94 8.89 3.92
CA VAL A 40 10.62 9.31 4.39
C VAL A 40 10.72 9.96 5.76
N LEU A 41 11.44 9.34 6.70
CA LEU A 41 11.63 9.87 8.05
C LEU A 41 12.31 11.25 8.02
N LEU A 42 13.42 11.36 7.32
CA LEU A 42 14.16 12.63 7.20
C LEU A 42 13.29 13.73 6.57
N PHE A 43 12.54 13.37 5.52
CA PHE A 43 11.65 14.30 4.83
C PHE A 43 10.48 14.75 5.73
N THR A 44 9.82 13.83 6.43
CA THR A 44 8.70 14.18 7.32
C THR A 44 9.17 15.05 8.51
N TRP A 45 10.34 14.77 9.10
CA TRP A 45 10.91 15.61 10.14
C TRP A 45 11.39 16.99 9.63
N LEU A 46 11.87 17.06 8.39
CA LEU A 46 12.16 18.33 7.73
C LEU A 46 10.89 19.20 7.63
N ILE A 47 9.75 18.60 7.26
CA ILE A 47 8.47 19.32 7.19
C ILE A 47 8.01 19.76 8.60
N VAL A 48 8.13 18.90 9.61
CA VAL A 48 7.84 19.26 11.01
C VAL A 48 8.68 20.47 11.45
N TRP A 49 9.95 20.51 11.04
CA TRP A 49 10.85 21.64 11.33
C TRP A 49 10.42 22.94 10.60
N ILE A 50 10.11 22.84 9.29
CA ILE A 50 9.66 23.98 8.47
C ILE A 50 8.32 24.54 8.96
N THR A 51 7.41 23.67 9.39
CA THR A 51 6.07 24.09 9.88
C THR A 51 6.08 24.51 11.34
N HIS A 52 7.22 24.44 12.03
CA HIS A 52 7.41 24.80 13.44
C HIS A 52 6.48 24.06 14.42
N VAL A 53 5.91 22.91 14.03
CA VAL A 53 5.01 22.13 14.90
C VAL A 53 5.76 21.21 15.88
N GLY A 54 7.09 21.15 15.82
CA GLY A 54 7.91 20.31 16.70
C GLY A 54 7.75 20.63 18.19
N GLY A 55 7.44 21.88 18.55
CA GLY A 55 7.18 22.27 19.95
C GLY A 55 5.95 21.58 20.58
N GLN A 56 5.04 21.03 19.75
CA GLN A 56 3.83 20.35 20.22
C GLN A 56 4.09 18.92 20.71
N ILE A 57 5.32 18.38 20.59
CA ILE A 57 5.66 17.01 21.02
C ILE A 57 5.30 16.79 22.48
N SER A 58 5.59 17.76 23.36
CA SER A 58 5.31 17.68 24.80
C SER A 58 3.82 17.73 25.16
N SER A 59 2.96 18.21 24.25
CA SER A 59 1.51 18.32 24.45
C SER A 59 0.74 17.11 23.90
N ILE A 60 1.41 16.15 23.27
CA ILE A 60 0.76 14.96 22.72
C ILE A 60 0.23 14.08 23.86
N SER A 61 -1.06 13.76 23.80
CA SER A 61 -1.66 12.86 24.78
C SER A 61 -1.07 11.44 24.70
N PRO A 62 -0.90 10.74 25.84
CA PRO A 62 -0.46 9.33 25.83
C PRO A 62 -1.34 8.45 24.96
N LYS A 63 -2.63 8.75 24.88
CA LYS A 63 -3.59 8.04 24.01
C LYS A 63 -3.21 8.20 22.54
N SER A 64 -3.01 9.45 22.08
CA SER A 64 -2.63 9.72 20.67
C SER A 64 -1.30 9.04 20.33
N LEU A 65 -0.30 9.15 21.22
CA LEU A 65 1.00 8.50 21.01
C LEU A 65 0.86 6.99 20.89
N LEU A 66 0.06 6.36 21.77
CA LEU A 66 -0.21 4.91 21.69
C LEU A 66 -0.81 4.53 20.34
N PHE A 67 -1.83 5.25 19.85
CA PHE A 67 -2.46 4.96 18.56
C PHE A 67 -1.52 5.18 17.38
N LEU A 68 -0.64 6.19 17.42
CA LEU A 68 0.39 6.41 16.39
C LEU A 68 1.41 5.26 16.37
N VAL A 69 1.86 4.80 17.53
CA VAL A 69 2.75 3.65 17.66
C VAL A 69 2.08 2.39 17.15
N LEU A 70 0.85 2.10 17.57
CA LEU A 70 0.09 0.95 17.11
C LEU A 70 -0.14 0.99 15.59
N SER A 71 -0.41 2.17 15.01
CA SER A 71 -0.52 2.34 13.55
C SER A 71 0.80 2.01 12.83
N GLY A 72 1.94 2.45 13.37
CA GLY A 72 3.25 2.10 12.84
C GLY A 72 3.56 0.61 12.92
N LEU A 73 3.26 -0.03 14.06
CA LEU A 73 3.41 -1.48 14.26
C LEU A 73 2.49 -2.27 13.32
N ALA A 74 1.23 -1.84 13.15
CA ALA A 74 0.29 -2.46 12.21
C ALA A 74 0.81 -2.39 10.77
N THR A 75 1.43 -1.26 10.36
CA THR A 75 2.09 -1.16 9.06
C THR A 75 3.18 -2.22 8.88
N GLY A 76 4.07 -2.33 9.85
CA GLY A 76 5.15 -3.33 9.82
C GLY A 76 4.63 -4.77 9.82
N ALA A 77 3.62 -5.06 10.66
CA ALA A 77 2.97 -6.36 10.71
C ALA A 77 2.30 -6.71 9.37
N SER A 78 1.61 -5.74 8.74
CA SER A 78 1.05 -5.91 7.40
C SER A 78 2.14 -6.27 6.38
N TRP A 79 3.26 -5.56 6.35
CA TRP A 79 4.37 -5.87 5.45
C TRP A 79 4.97 -7.25 5.67
N LEU A 80 5.21 -7.64 6.93
CA LEU A 80 5.71 -8.98 7.27
C LEU A 80 4.77 -10.07 6.76
N CYS A 81 3.47 -9.93 7.01
CA CYS A 81 2.45 -10.87 6.55
C CYS A 81 2.37 -10.91 5.02
N TYR A 82 2.38 -9.74 4.37
CA TYR A 82 2.34 -9.62 2.92
C TYR A 82 3.51 -10.32 2.22
N PHE A 83 4.74 -10.04 2.66
CA PHE A 83 5.91 -10.67 2.08
C PHE A 83 5.97 -12.18 2.38
N LYS A 84 5.47 -12.61 3.54
CA LYS A 84 5.34 -14.04 3.84
C LYS A 84 4.31 -14.70 2.92
N ALA A 85 3.16 -14.07 2.69
CA ALA A 85 2.15 -14.55 1.75
C ALA A 85 2.73 -14.65 0.33
N LEU A 86 3.47 -13.63 -0.14
CA LEU A 86 4.12 -13.63 -1.46
C LEU A 86 5.18 -14.74 -1.61
N SER A 87 5.88 -15.08 -0.53
CA SER A 87 6.90 -16.15 -0.55
C SER A 87 6.32 -17.56 -0.64
N THR A 88 5.03 -17.73 -0.29
CA THR A 88 4.39 -19.05 -0.16
C THR A 88 3.17 -19.23 -1.05
N GLY A 89 2.65 -18.14 -1.64
CA GLY A 89 1.42 -18.14 -2.44
C GLY A 89 1.58 -17.52 -3.84
N PRO A 90 0.56 -17.65 -4.69
CA PRO A 90 0.53 -17.02 -6.00
C PRO A 90 0.44 -15.49 -5.88
N VAL A 91 1.35 -14.76 -6.51
CA VAL A 91 1.46 -13.29 -6.41
C VAL A 91 0.15 -12.57 -6.75
N SER A 92 -0.54 -13.00 -7.81
CA SER A 92 -1.81 -12.41 -8.23
C SER A 92 -2.92 -12.56 -7.18
N GLN A 93 -3.00 -13.73 -6.53
CA GLN A 93 -4.01 -13.99 -5.51
C GLN A 93 -3.69 -13.24 -4.21
N VAL A 94 -2.42 -13.19 -3.81
CA VAL A 94 -1.98 -12.40 -2.65
C VAL A 94 -2.30 -10.92 -2.85
N ALA A 95 -2.01 -10.38 -4.04
CA ALA A 95 -2.35 -9.00 -4.38
C ALA A 95 -3.88 -8.75 -4.39
N ALA A 96 -4.68 -9.75 -4.83
CA ALA A 96 -6.13 -9.65 -4.77
C ALA A 96 -6.65 -9.55 -3.33
N VAL A 97 -6.16 -10.42 -2.44
CA VAL A 97 -6.55 -10.42 -1.04
C VAL A 97 -6.11 -9.12 -0.33
N ASP A 98 -4.92 -8.60 -0.65
CA ASP A 98 -4.44 -7.33 -0.09
C ASP A 98 -5.38 -6.15 -0.41
N LYS A 99 -6.00 -6.14 -1.60
CA LYS A 99 -6.98 -5.10 -1.96
C LYS A 99 -8.26 -5.14 -1.14
N LEU A 100 -8.58 -6.26 -0.50
CA LEU A 100 -9.68 -6.32 0.47
C LEU A 100 -9.45 -5.41 1.68
N SER A 101 -8.20 -4.99 1.94
CA SER A 101 -7.90 -4.01 2.99
C SER A 101 -8.68 -2.72 2.82
N VAL A 102 -8.97 -2.28 1.60
CA VAL A 102 -9.79 -1.08 1.33
C VAL A 102 -11.21 -1.28 1.87
N VAL A 103 -11.83 -2.41 1.51
CA VAL A 103 -13.19 -2.75 1.97
C VAL A 103 -13.23 -2.89 3.49
N LEU A 104 -12.23 -3.59 4.07
CA LEU A 104 -12.10 -3.72 5.52
C LEU A 104 -11.94 -2.36 6.19
N THR A 105 -11.16 -1.44 5.60
CA THR A 105 -11.00 -0.10 6.18
C THR A 105 -12.31 0.69 6.13
N ILE A 106 -13.07 0.61 5.05
CA ILE A 106 -14.39 1.24 4.94
C ILE A 106 -15.34 0.67 6.00
N LEU A 107 -15.38 -0.65 6.17
CA LEU A 107 -16.19 -1.30 7.20
C LEU A 107 -15.77 -0.89 8.61
N LEU A 108 -14.47 -0.86 8.89
CA LEU A 108 -13.95 -0.45 10.19
C LEU A 108 -14.19 1.04 10.46
N SER A 109 -14.19 1.91 9.44
CA SER A 109 -14.51 3.32 9.62
C SER A 109 -15.96 3.52 10.05
N PHE A 110 -16.89 2.73 9.52
CA PHE A 110 -18.29 2.74 9.97
C PHE A 110 -18.43 2.22 11.40
N LEU A 111 -17.72 1.13 11.74
CA LEU A 111 -17.84 0.47 13.04
C LEU A 111 -17.10 1.20 14.17
N LEU A 112 -15.87 1.64 13.93
CA LEU A 112 -14.98 2.19 14.97
C LEU A 112 -14.96 3.71 15.00
N LEU A 113 -15.11 4.36 13.86
CA LEU A 113 -15.12 5.82 13.76
C LEU A 113 -16.53 6.40 13.71
N HIS A 114 -17.57 5.55 13.74
CA HIS A 114 -18.98 5.94 13.67
C HIS A 114 -19.28 6.87 12.48
N GLU A 115 -18.59 6.66 11.35
CA GLU A 115 -18.84 7.43 10.13
C GLU A 115 -20.20 7.10 9.54
N THR A 116 -20.86 8.09 8.94
CA THR A 116 -22.18 7.92 8.34
C THR A 116 -22.15 6.99 7.14
N VAL A 117 -23.03 5.99 7.14
CA VAL A 117 -23.25 5.09 6.00
C VAL A 117 -24.32 5.71 5.10
N SER A 118 -23.95 6.05 3.86
CA SER A 118 -24.92 6.48 2.84
C SER A 118 -25.03 5.41 1.75
N GLY A 119 -26.15 5.43 1.02
CA GLY A 119 -26.34 4.52 -0.12
C GLY A 119 -25.24 4.66 -1.18
N TYR A 120 -24.74 5.89 -1.39
CA TYR A 120 -23.63 6.17 -2.32
C TYR A 120 -22.32 5.51 -1.86
N LYS A 121 -22.01 5.51 -0.57
CA LYS A 121 -20.82 4.83 -0.02
C LYS A 121 -20.89 3.31 -0.18
N ILE A 122 -22.08 2.72 0.02
CA ILE A 122 -22.28 1.28 -0.23
C ILE A 122 -22.08 0.96 -1.71
N LEU A 123 -22.73 1.72 -2.59
CA LEU A 123 -22.61 1.55 -4.04
C LEU A 123 -21.15 1.73 -4.50
N GLY A 124 -20.49 2.78 -4.05
CA GLY A 124 -19.07 3.04 -4.34
C GLY A 124 -18.17 1.90 -3.89
N THR A 125 -18.39 1.35 -2.69
CA THR A 125 -17.63 0.20 -2.16
C THR A 125 -17.79 -1.04 -3.04
N VAL A 126 -19.01 -1.34 -3.49
CA VAL A 126 -19.28 -2.47 -4.39
C VAL A 126 -18.60 -2.28 -5.74
N LEU A 127 -18.66 -1.07 -6.31
CA LEU A 127 -18.00 -0.75 -7.58
C LEU A 127 -16.47 -0.84 -7.46
N ILE A 128 -15.87 -0.35 -6.36
CA ILE A 128 -14.44 -0.46 -6.09
C ILE A 128 -14.03 -1.94 -5.98
N MET A 129 -14.82 -2.75 -5.30
CA MET A 129 -14.56 -4.17 -5.13
C MET A 129 -14.63 -4.91 -6.48
N ALA A 130 -15.68 -4.66 -7.26
CA ALA A 130 -15.84 -5.24 -8.59
C ALA A 130 -14.72 -4.79 -9.55
N GLY A 131 -14.38 -3.50 -9.57
CA GLY A 131 -13.31 -2.94 -10.38
C GLY A 131 -11.94 -3.53 -10.02
N THR A 132 -11.65 -3.63 -8.72
CA THR A 132 -10.42 -4.26 -8.22
C THR A 132 -10.34 -5.73 -8.64
N TRP A 133 -11.43 -6.47 -8.49
CA TRP A 133 -11.50 -7.87 -8.93
C TRP A 133 -11.23 -8.02 -10.42
N MET A 134 -11.84 -7.17 -11.26
CA MET A 134 -11.60 -7.19 -12.71
C MET A 134 -10.15 -6.88 -13.09
N MET A 135 -9.47 -6.01 -12.34
CA MET A 135 -8.06 -5.70 -12.59
C MET A 135 -7.11 -6.83 -12.21
N LEU A 136 -7.47 -7.65 -11.23
CA LEU A 136 -6.61 -8.71 -10.70
C LEU A 136 -6.78 -10.04 -11.42
N ASP A 137 -7.88 -10.23 -12.12
CA ASP A 137 -8.16 -11.49 -12.84
C ASP A 137 -7.31 -11.53 -14.11
N PRO A 138 -6.23 -12.34 -14.15
CA PRO A 138 -5.45 -12.47 -15.37
C PRO A 138 -6.37 -13.08 -16.43
N ASP A 139 -6.31 -12.54 -17.62
CA ASP A 139 -7.11 -12.96 -18.78
C ASP A 139 -7.13 -14.51 -18.88
N PRO A 140 -8.29 -15.18 -18.75
CA PRO A 140 -8.37 -16.66 -18.77
C PRO A 140 -7.73 -17.22 -20.04
N LEU A 141 -7.83 -16.48 -21.15
CA LEU A 141 -7.24 -16.83 -22.43
C LEU A 141 -5.70 -16.73 -22.38
N ALA A 142 -5.15 -15.69 -21.75
CA ALA A 142 -3.71 -15.54 -21.59
C ALA A 142 -3.13 -16.64 -20.69
N GLN A 143 -3.83 -17.04 -19.62
CA GLN A 143 -3.44 -18.18 -18.80
C GLN A 143 -3.50 -19.50 -19.57
N TYR A 144 -4.55 -19.71 -20.34
CA TYR A 144 -4.70 -20.91 -21.16
C TYR A 144 -3.59 -21.00 -22.20
N LEU A 145 -3.30 -19.91 -22.91
CA LEU A 145 -2.21 -19.85 -23.89
C LEU A 145 -0.84 -20.01 -23.26
N ALA A 146 -0.59 -19.42 -22.09
CA ALA A 146 0.65 -19.58 -21.34
C ALA A 146 0.84 -21.03 -20.84
N ARG A 147 -0.24 -21.68 -20.34
CA ARG A 147 -0.24 -23.10 -19.96
C ARG A 147 0.04 -24.00 -21.17
N ARG A 148 -0.59 -23.72 -22.31
CA ARG A 148 -0.40 -24.47 -23.55
C ARG A 148 1.02 -24.32 -24.13
N LYS A 149 1.61 -23.12 -24.03
CA LYS A 149 2.99 -22.84 -24.42
C LYS A 149 3.98 -23.55 -23.51
N LYS A 150 3.73 -23.57 -22.19
CA LYS A 150 4.55 -24.29 -21.21
C LYS A 150 4.44 -25.82 -21.34
N ALA A 151 3.26 -26.35 -21.65
CA ALA A 151 3.03 -27.76 -21.91
C ALA A 151 3.71 -28.25 -23.21
N ARG A 152 3.84 -27.37 -24.22
CA ARG A 152 4.58 -27.66 -25.46
C ARG A 152 6.10 -27.58 -25.32
N ALA A 153 6.59 -26.81 -24.32
CA ALA A 153 8.03 -26.60 -24.12
C ALA A 153 8.69 -27.62 -23.20
N SER A 154 7.92 -28.49 -22.51
CA SER A 154 8.47 -29.51 -21.60
C SER A 154 7.59 -30.75 -21.57
N PRO A 155 7.89 -31.77 -22.40
CA PRO A 155 7.29 -33.10 -22.25
C PRO A 155 8.13 -33.88 -21.22
N GLN A 156 8.00 -33.60 -19.92
CA GLN A 156 8.64 -34.43 -18.92
C GLN A 156 7.76 -34.73 -17.72
N LYS A 157 7.39 -36.00 -17.66
CA LYS A 157 6.96 -36.87 -16.56
C LYS A 157 6.33 -36.29 -15.30
N ASN A 158 5.05 -36.64 -15.16
CA ASN A 158 4.32 -36.80 -13.91
C ASN A 158 5.02 -37.72 -12.93
N THR A 159 5.58 -37.17 -11.86
CA THR A 159 5.70 -37.86 -10.56
C THR A 159 5.99 -36.77 -9.53
N THR A 160 4.98 -36.39 -8.77
CA THR A 160 4.94 -35.98 -7.37
C THR A 160 3.72 -35.11 -7.08
N ASN A 161 2.55 -35.73 -7.19
CA ASN A 161 1.30 -35.17 -6.66
C ASN A 161 1.09 -35.72 -5.25
N LYS A 162 1.73 -35.17 -4.22
CA LYS A 162 1.28 -35.42 -2.82
C LYS A 162 1.74 -34.41 -1.76
N LYS A 163 2.35 -33.28 -2.15
CA LYS A 163 2.79 -32.27 -1.17
C LYS A 163 2.15 -30.88 -1.35
N GLU A 164 1.29 -30.69 -2.35
CA GLU A 164 0.69 -29.37 -2.64
C GLU A 164 -0.53 -29.00 -1.79
N SER A 165 -1.14 -29.93 -1.08
CA SER A 165 -2.42 -29.64 -0.41
C SER A 165 -2.32 -29.05 0.99
N SER A 166 -1.16 -29.08 1.67
CA SER A 166 -1.00 -28.46 2.98
C SER A 166 -0.36 -27.08 2.95
N THR A 167 0.40 -26.75 1.90
CA THR A 167 0.98 -25.42 1.70
C THR A 167 -0.06 -24.40 1.18
N SER A 168 -1.18 -24.91 0.64
CA SER A 168 -2.23 -24.12 0.00
C SER A 168 -3.05 -23.21 0.95
N LYS A 169 -3.04 -23.45 2.26
CA LYS A 169 -3.87 -22.67 3.20
C LYS A 169 -3.09 -21.61 3.97
N SER A 170 -1.79 -21.77 4.16
CA SER A 170 -0.99 -20.86 4.99
C SER A 170 -0.80 -19.49 4.35
N TRP A 171 -0.57 -19.39 3.03
CA TRP A 171 -0.41 -18.11 2.36
C TRP A 171 -1.67 -17.23 2.45
N LEU A 172 -2.86 -17.87 2.40
CA LEU A 172 -4.14 -17.15 2.49
C LEU A 172 -4.32 -16.52 3.87
N LEU A 173 -3.94 -17.24 4.95
CA LEU A 173 -3.98 -16.69 6.30
C LEU A 173 -3.07 -15.47 6.44
N TYR A 174 -1.84 -15.54 5.90
CA TYR A 174 -0.93 -14.40 5.90
C TYR A 174 -1.45 -13.24 5.04
N ALA A 175 -2.06 -13.51 3.89
CA ALA A 175 -2.64 -12.47 3.03
C ALA A 175 -3.83 -11.78 3.72
N ILE A 176 -4.72 -12.53 4.36
CA ILE A 176 -5.83 -11.97 5.14
C ILE A 176 -5.30 -11.16 6.32
N ALA A 177 -4.32 -11.68 7.07
CA ALA A 177 -3.71 -10.96 8.18
C ALA A 177 -3.06 -9.65 7.70
N SER A 178 -2.38 -9.66 6.54
CA SER A 178 -1.86 -8.44 5.92
C SER A 178 -2.96 -7.41 5.65
N ALA A 179 -4.08 -7.82 5.05
CA ALA A 179 -5.20 -6.95 4.76
C ALA A 179 -5.83 -6.35 6.04
N VAL A 180 -5.96 -7.16 7.10
CA VAL A 180 -6.45 -6.70 8.41
C VAL A 180 -5.50 -5.67 9.02
N PHE A 181 -4.20 -5.95 9.08
CA PHE A 181 -3.22 -5.00 9.60
C PHE A 181 -3.12 -3.73 8.74
N ALA A 182 -3.24 -3.84 7.42
CA ALA A 182 -3.27 -2.68 6.53
C ALA A 182 -4.48 -1.79 6.80
N SER A 183 -5.65 -2.37 7.03
CA SER A 183 -6.84 -1.60 7.38
C SER A 183 -6.72 -0.94 8.77
N LEU A 184 -6.20 -1.67 9.76
CA LEU A 184 -5.94 -1.14 11.10
C LEU A 184 -4.93 0.02 11.06
N THR A 185 -3.93 -0.01 10.20
CA THR A 185 -2.97 1.08 10.02
C THR A 185 -3.65 2.44 9.82
N SER A 186 -4.62 2.50 8.92
CA SER A 186 -5.33 3.75 8.59
C SER A 186 -6.27 4.20 9.71
N ILE A 187 -7.01 3.27 10.31
CA ILE A 187 -7.95 3.56 11.40
C ILE A 187 -7.21 4.04 12.66
N LEU A 188 -6.20 3.28 13.09
CA LEU A 188 -5.38 3.66 14.25
C LEU A 188 -4.63 4.99 14.01
N GLY A 189 -4.14 5.19 12.78
CA GLY A 189 -3.51 6.44 12.38
C GLY A 189 -4.46 7.62 12.47
N LYS A 190 -5.71 7.48 12.01
CA LYS A 190 -6.74 8.52 12.10
C LYS A 190 -7.05 8.88 13.54
N VAL A 191 -7.24 7.90 14.42
CA VAL A 191 -7.47 8.14 15.86
C VAL A 191 -6.24 8.79 16.50
N GLY A 192 -5.03 8.38 16.10
CA GLY A 192 -3.78 8.93 16.65
C GLY A 192 -3.56 10.40 16.33
N ILE A 193 -4.03 10.88 15.15
CA ILE A 193 -3.86 12.29 14.73
C ILE A 193 -5.05 13.19 15.07
N GLU A 194 -6.06 12.70 15.78
CA GLU A 194 -7.30 13.47 16.04
C GLU A 194 -7.00 14.82 16.72
N ASN A 195 -6.07 14.85 17.69
CA ASN A 195 -5.66 16.03 18.45
C ASN A 195 -4.15 16.32 18.31
N VAL A 196 -3.52 15.87 17.25
CA VAL A 196 -2.09 16.05 16.97
C VAL A 196 -1.96 16.61 15.57
N ASP A 197 -1.07 17.58 15.34
CA ASP A 197 -0.79 18.03 13.98
C ASP A 197 -0.44 16.84 13.08
N SER A 198 -1.05 16.78 11.90
CA SER A 198 -0.93 15.62 10.98
C SER A 198 0.51 15.38 10.51
N ASN A 199 1.33 16.43 10.36
CA ASN A 199 2.74 16.31 9.98
C ASN A 199 3.54 15.69 11.12
N LEU A 200 3.29 16.17 12.36
CA LEU A 200 3.94 15.67 13.56
C LEU A 200 3.54 14.20 13.81
N GLY A 201 2.25 13.89 13.74
CA GLY A 201 1.74 12.52 13.86
C GLY A 201 2.34 11.57 12.82
N THR A 202 2.46 12.02 11.56
CA THR A 202 3.10 11.27 10.48
C THR A 202 4.58 11.02 10.76
N ALA A 203 5.31 12.03 11.23
CA ALA A 203 6.74 11.92 11.55
C ALA A 203 6.99 10.93 12.71
N ILE A 204 6.22 11.02 13.80
CA ILE A 204 6.33 10.11 14.95
C ILE A 204 6.03 8.67 14.53
N ARG A 205 4.93 8.45 13.82
CA ARG A 205 4.56 7.13 13.30
C ARG A 205 5.65 6.55 12.39
N THR A 206 6.30 7.38 11.58
CA THR A 206 7.33 6.95 10.64
C THR A 206 8.56 6.41 11.35
N ILE A 207 8.89 6.86 12.58
CA ILE A 207 9.95 6.26 13.40
C ILE A 207 9.65 4.77 13.64
N VAL A 208 8.43 4.45 14.05
CA VAL A 208 8.03 3.06 14.31
C VAL A 208 8.05 2.23 13.02
N VAL A 209 7.56 2.80 11.92
CA VAL A 209 7.59 2.14 10.60
C VAL A 209 9.03 1.87 10.15
N LEU A 210 9.96 2.79 10.40
CA LEU A 210 11.38 2.59 10.10
C LEU A 210 11.97 1.42 10.90
N ILE A 211 11.70 1.37 12.20
CA ILE A 211 12.15 0.25 13.04
C ILE A 211 11.62 -1.06 12.48
N MET A 212 10.33 -1.13 12.17
CA MET A 212 9.72 -2.33 11.61
C MET A 212 10.28 -2.70 10.23
N ALA A 213 10.58 -1.72 9.38
CA ALA A 213 11.21 -1.96 8.08
C ALA A 213 12.60 -2.62 8.23
N TRP A 214 13.41 -2.15 9.20
CA TRP A 214 14.71 -2.75 9.48
C TRP A 214 14.60 -4.11 10.16
N VAL A 215 13.66 -4.30 11.09
CA VAL A 215 13.34 -5.64 11.64
C VAL A 215 13.05 -6.61 10.50
N MET A 216 12.26 -6.19 9.49
CA MET A 216 11.95 -7.01 8.32
C MET A 216 13.22 -7.37 7.51
N VAL A 217 14.17 -6.43 7.30
CA VAL A 217 15.45 -6.70 6.62
C VAL A 217 16.26 -7.76 7.38
N PHE A 218 16.33 -7.66 8.70
CA PHE A 218 17.06 -8.62 9.53
C PHE A 218 16.39 -10.00 9.57
N VAL A 219 15.07 -10.06 9.76
CA VAL A 219 14.30 -11.31 9.78
C VAL A 219 14.38 -12.04 8.43
N THR A 220 14.38 -11.30 7.32
CA THR A 220 14.50 -11.89 5.97
C THR A 220 15.95 -12.12 5.54
N LYS A 221 16.94 -11.78 6.38
CA LYS A 221 18.39 -11.92 6.13
C LYS A 221 18.85 -11.23 4.83
N LYS A 222 18.27 -10.07 4.51
CA LYS A 222 18.52 -9.32 3.28
C LYS A 222 19.59 -8.21 3.43
N GLN A 223 20.23 -8.10 4.61
CA GLN A 223 21.24 -7.07 4.88
C GLN A 223 22.44 -7.08 3.90
N ASN A 224 22.78 -8.24 3.34
CA ASN A 224 23.90 -8.32 2.39
C ASN A 224 23.63 -7.58 1.07
N THR A 225 22.36 -7.37 0.71
CA THR A 225 21.96 -6.64 -0.50
C THR A 225 22.39 -5.16 -0.44
N LEU A 226 22.53 -4.59 0.77
CA LEU A 226 22.98 -3.20 0.96
C LEU A 226 24.31 -2.86 0.27
N ARG A 227 25.23 -3.82 0.23
CA ARG A 227 26.58 -3.62 -0.34
C ARG A 227 26.59 -3.57 -1.86
N HIS A 228 25.54 -4.01 -2.52
CA HIS A 228 25.50 -4.20 -3.98
C HIS A 228 24.56 -3.22 -4.69
N ILE A 229 24.06 -2.19 -3.97
CA ILE A 229 23.13 -1.20 -4.54
C ILE A 229 23.88 -0.23 -5.43
N SER A 230 23.48 -0.11 -6.69
CA SER A 230 24.06 0.84 -7.62
C SER A 230 23.66 2.28 -7.27
N ARG A 231 24.54 3.28 -7.59
CA ARG A 231 24.25 4.69 -7.35
C ARG A 231 22.95 5.15 -8.03
N LYS A 232 22.65 4.63 -9.23
CA LYS A 232 21.42 4.95 -9.96
C LYS A 232 20.17 4.41 -9.23
N GLU A 233 20.21 3.16 -8.77
CA GLU A 233 19.13 2.56 -8.00
C GLU A 233 18.90 3.32 -6.69
N LEU A 234 19.99 3.64 -5.96
CA LEU A 234 19.92 4.41 -4.73
C LEU A 234 19.26 5.79 -4.95
N PHE A 235 19.62 6.49 -6.04
CA PHE A 235 19.00 7.76 -6.40
C PHE A 235 17.48 7.62 -6.59
N PHE A 236 17.01 6.62 -7.35
CA PHE A 236 15.56 6.40 -7.54
C PHE A 236 14.87 5.94 -6.26
N ILE A 237 15.53 5.14 -5.41
CA ILE A 237 15.00 4.74 -4.11
C ILE A 237 14.83 5.99 -3.22
N CYS A 238 15.82 6.88 -3.15
CA CYS A 238 15.74 8.12 -2.38
C CYS A 238 14.63 9.03 -2.92
N LEU A 239 14.55 9.22 -4.23
CA LEU A 239 13.50 10.05 -4.85
C LEU A 239 12.10 9.47 -4.58
N SER A 240 11.96 8.13 -4.64
CA SER A 240 10.73 7.46 -4.24
C SER A 240 10.40 7.65 -2.75
N GLY A 241 11.43 7.79 -1.90
CA GLY A 241 11.28 8.10 -0.48
C GLY A 241 10.67 9.50 -0.25
N VAL A 242 11.16 10.50 -0.96
CA VAL A 242 10.59 11.86 -0.92
C VAL A 242 9.13 11.85 -1.38
N ALA A 243 8.84 11.20 -2.51
CA ALA A 243 7.47 11.07 -3.00
C ALA A 243 6.57 10.31 -2.02
N THR A 244 7.06 9.24 -1.37
CA THR A 244 6.32 8.52 -0.33
C THR A 244 6.04 9.43 0.88
N GLY A 245 7.01 10.19 1.33
CA GLY A 245 6.85 11.15 2.44
C GLY A 245 5.78 12.19 2.11
N ALA A 246 5.84 12.79 0.93
CA ALA A 246 4.82 13.74 0.46
C ALA A 246 3.42 13.09 0.39
N SER A 247 3.33 11.85 -0.12
CA SER A 247 2.08 11.09 -0.13
C SER A 247 1.53 10.89 1.28
N TRP A 248 2.34 10.45 2.23
CA TRP A 248 1.89 10.19 3.60
C TRP A 248 1.47 11.47 4.34
N LEU A 249 2.21 12.57 4.18
CA LEU A 249 1.83 13.86 4.75
C LEU A 249 0.46 14.31 4.23
N CYS A 250 0.25 14.26 2.91
CA CYS A 250 -1.03 14.55 2.30
C CYS A 250 -2.14 13.59 2.77
N PHE A 251 -1.84 12.29 2.84
CA PHE A 251 -2.80 11.27 3.27
C PHE A 251 -3.31 11.51 4.69
N TYR A 252 -2.39 11.74 5.65
CA TYR A 252 -2.78 11.96 7.03
C TYR A 252 -3.42 13.33 7.24
N ALA A 253 -3.02 14.37 6.49
CA ALA A 253 -3.73 15.65 6.49
C ALA A 253 -5.17 15.50 5.96
N ALA A 254 -5.37 14.68 4.92
CA ALA A 254 -6.70 14.36 4.42
C ALA A 254 -7.52 13.54 5.43
N LEU A 255 -6.92 12.53 6.07
CA LEU A 255 -7.58 11.71 7.09
C LEU A 255 -7.98 12.52 8.33
N GLN A 256 -7.19 13.50 8.72
CA GLN A 256 -7.51 14.37 9.86
C GLN A 256 -8.78 15.17 9.63
N GLN A 257 -8.98 15.68 8.40
CA GLN A 257 -10.06 16.59 8.05
C GLN A 257 -11.27 15.88 7.39
N GLY A 258 -11.05 14.72 6.78
CA GLY A 258 -12.05 13.97 6.00
C GLY A 258 -12.43 12.65 6.63
N GLN A 259 -13.49 12.03 6.07
CA GLN A 259 -13.92 10.69 6.47
C GLN A 259 -12.97 9.63 5.89
N ALA A 260 -12.55 8.67 6.70
CA ALA A 260 -11.64 7.61 6.28
C ALA A 260 -12.26 6.75 5.16
N SER A 261 -13.57 6.51 5.25
CA SER A 261 -14.34 5.77 4.23
C SER A 261 -14.28 6.40 2.84
N VAL A 262 -13.95 7.69 2.72
CA VAL A 262 -13.84 8.42 1.44
C VAL A 262 -12.37 8.70 1.08
N VAL A 263 -11.56 9.14 2.05
CA VAL A 263 -10.13 9.48 1.83
C VAL A 263 -9.35 8.27 1.31
N ILE A 264 -9.60 7.09 1.90
CA ILE A 264 -8.83 5.88 1.54
C ILE A 264 -9.09 5.41 0.10
N PRO A 265 -10.34 5.34 -0.39
CA PRO A 265 -10.59 5.09 -1.81
C PRO A 265 -9.95 6.11 -2.75
N ILE A 266 -9.96 7.41 -2.42
CA ILE A 266 -9.31 8.44 -3.24
C ILE A 266 -7.80 8.18 -3.33
N ASP A 267 -7.14 7.86 -2.24
CA ASP A 267 -5.70 7.49 -2.25
C ASP A 267 -5.42 6.31 -3.20
N LYS A 268 -6.35 5.35 -3.33
CA LYS A 268 -6.21 4.23 -4.27
C LYS A 268 -6.33 4.63 -5.74
N LEU A 269 -6.79 5.82 -6.06
CA LEU A 269 -6.71 6.39 -7.42
C LEU A 269 -5.24 6.65 -7.85
N SER A 270 -4.28 6.52 -6.94
CA SER A 270 -2.84 6.42 -7.28
C SER A 270 -2.56 5.40 -8.39
N ILE A 271 -3.41 4.39 -8.54
CA ILE A 271 -3.33 3.42 -9.64
C ILE A 271 -3.49 4.08 -11.01
N LEU A 272 -4.33 5.13 -11.14
CA LEU A 272 -4.48 5.89 -12.39
C LEU A 272 -3.16 6.55 -12.79
N VAL A 273 -2.51 7.20 -11.82
CA VAL A 273 -1.21 7.84 -12.01
C VAL A 273 -0.17 6.79 -12.39
N THR A 274 -0.13 5.66 -11.66
CA THR A 274 0.79 4.55 -11.93
C THR A 274 0.59 3.99 -13.34
N VAL A 275 -0.66 3.76 -13.75
CA VAL A 275 -0.99 3.23 -15.09
C VAL A 275 -0.62 4.22 -16.18
N LEU A 276 -0.95 5.50 -16.01
CA LEU A 276 -0.61 6.54 -16.97
C LEU A 276 0.90 6.63 -17.19
N PHE A 277 1.66 6.71 -16.10
CA PHE A 277 3.14 6.74 -16.17
C PHE A 277 3.71 5.43 -16.72
N SER A 278 3.15 4.28 -16.35
CA SER A 278 3.60 2.98 -16.88
C SER A 278 3.39 2.89 -18.39
N TRP A 279 2.29 3.44 -18.89
CA TRP A 279 2.04 3.54 -20.32
C TRP A 279 3.05 4.47 -21.03
N ILE A 280 3.33 5.65 -20.45
CA ILE A 280 4.26 6.63 -21.04
C ILE A 280 5.72 6.13 -20.98
N VAL A 281 6.17 5.62 -19.82
CA VAL A 281 7.59 5.32 -19.55
C VAL A 281 7.97 3.91 -19.98
N PHE A 282 7.10 2.93 -19.74
CA PHE A 282 7.37 1.50 -20.00
C PHE A 282 6.62 0.98 -21.23
N HIS A 283 5.76 1.80 -21.85
CA HIS A 283 4.88 1.42 -22.97
C HIS A 283 4.03 0.19 -22.67
N GLU A 284 3.70 -0.03 -21.39
CA GLU A 284 2.84 -1.13 -20.95
C GLU A 284 1.38 -0.82 -21.31
N ARG A 285 0.68 -1.78 -21.94
CA ARG A 285 -0.73 -1.66 -22.27
C ARG A 285 -1.57 -2.49 -21.32
N LEU A 286 -2.62 -1.88 -20.78
CA LEU A 286 -3.64 -2.62 -20.03
C LEU A 286 -4.48 -3.49 -20.95
N SER A 287 -4.91 -4.65 -20.46
CA SER A 287 -5.96 -5.43 -21.10
C SER A 287 -7.29 -4.66 -21.06
N LYS A 288 -8.18 -4.92 -22.01
CA LYS A 288 -9.53 -4.31 -22.04
C LYS A 288 -10.29 -4.55 -20.73
N LYS A 289 -10.13 -5.72 -20.12
CA LYS A 289 -10.73 -6.09 -18.84
C LYS A 289 -10.16 -5.25 -17.69
N ALA A 290 -8.82 -5.09 -17.63
CA ALA A 290 -8.17 -4.26 -16.61
C ALA A 290 -8.55 -2.78 -16.77
N LEU A 291 -8.72 -2.29 -18.00
CA LEU A 291 -9.20 -0.92 -18.25
C LEU A 291 -10.64 -0.73 -17.75
N ALA A 292 -11.54 -1.67 -18.01
CA ALA A 292 -12.91 -1.63 -17.48
C ALA A 292 -12.93 -1.68 -15.95
N GLY A 293 -12.07 -2.52 -15.32
CA GLY A 293 -11.89 -2.56 -13.88
C GLY A 293 -11.39 -1.23 -13.30
N LEU A 294 -10.44 -0.58 -13.97
CA LEU A 294 -9.92 0.73 -13.59
C LEU A 294 -11.02 1.81 -13.67
N LEU A 295 -11.86 1.79 -14.70
CA LEU A 295 -12.99 2.71 -14.82
C LEU A 295 -14.01 2.49 -13.70
N LEU A 296 -14.36 1.23 -13.39
CA LEU A 296 -15.27 0.90 -12.28
C LEU A 296 -14.72 1.37 -10.92
N LEU A 297 -13.43 1.15 -10.65
CA LEU A 297 -12.77 1.62 -9.44
C LEU A 297 -12.84 3.16 -9.35
N THR A 298 -12.56 3.86 -10.45
CA THR A 298 -12.59 5.32 -10.50
C THR A 298 -14.01 5.85 -10.26
N VAL A 299 -15.00 5.31 -10.98
CA VAL A 299 -16.41 5.71 -10.82
C VAL A 299 -16.88 5.41 -9.39
N GLY A 300 -16.56 4.22 -8.85
CA GLY A 300 -16.90 3.85 -7.48
C GLY A 300 -16.33 4.82 -6.45
N THR A 301 -15.07 5.25 -6.64
CA THR A 301 -14.44 6.24 -5.75
C THR A 301 -15.12 7.62 -5.87
N LEU A 302 -15.47 8.06 -7.08
CA LEU A 302 -16.16 9.34 -7.28
C LEU A 302 -17.59 9.34 -6.74
N VAL A 303 -18.31 8.23 -6.85
CA VAL A 303 -19.64 8.05 -6.25
C VAL A 303 -19.60 8.20 -4.73
N MET A 304 -18.51 7.83 -4.06
CA MET A 304 -18.37 8.00 -2.61
C MET A 304 -18.19 9.47 -2.17
N LEU A 305 -17.93 10.38 -3.10
CA LEU A 305 -17.85 11.83 -2.83
C LEU A 305 -19.22 12.51 -2.80
N LEU A 306 -20.27 11.83 -3.30
CA LEU A 306 -21.67 12.28 -3.27
C LEU A 306 -22.34 11.92 -1.94
#